data_c958ad1e3eff0eb5c1a1f828da36add2
#
_entry.id   c958ad1e3eff0eb5c1a1f828da36add2
#
_cell.length_a   1.000
_cell.length_b   1.000
_cell.length_c   1.000
_cell.angle_alpha   90.00
_cell.angle_beta   90.00
_cell.angle_gamma   90.00
#
_symmetry.space_group_name_H-M   'P 1'
#
loop_
_entity.id
_entity.type
_entity.pdbx_description
1 polymer ?
#
loop_
_entity_poly.entity_id
_entity_poly.type
_entity_poly.pdbx_seq_one_letter_code
_entity_poly.pdbx_strand_id
1 'polypeptide(L)'
;MIIRCWGARGSIPVSGPEYLKYGGDTTCLEIRTKHDDIIIVDAGSGIRRLGNALMTEGRRDYNMFFTHAHWDHLLGFPFFKPIYYPGTEINMFAYTLKITDGQTWRHPFNF
;
A
#
# COMPACT_ATOMS: atom_id res chain seq x y z
N MET A 1 7.34 -15.84 6.81
CA MET A 1 7.22 -14.51 6.14
C MET A 1 6.72 -14.72 4.73
N ILE A 2 5.77 -13.89 4.31
CA ILE A 2 5.20 -13.95 2.96
C ILE A 2 5.41 -12.59 2.30
N ILE A 3 5.84 -12.60 1.05
CA ILE A 3 5.97 -11.38 0.26
C ILE A 3 5.12 -11.54 -0.99
N ARG A 4 4.22 -10.60 -1.22
CA ARG A 4 3.37 -10.55 -2.41
C ARG A 4 3.61 -9.25 -3.17
N CYS A 5 3.79 -9.37 -4.47
CA CYS A 5 3.92 -8.20 -5.34
C CYS A 5 2.55 -7.87 -5.94
N TRP A 6 2.02 -6.72 -5.60
CA TRP A 6 0.75 -6.23 -6.12
C TRP A 6 0.92 -5.32 -7.33
N GLY A 7 2.12 -4.80 -7.51
CA GLY A 7 2.49 -4.01 -8.66
C GLY A 7 3.99 -3.84 -8.71
N ALA A 8 4.56 -3.88 -9.92
CA ALA A 8 6.00 -3.79 -10.12
C ALA A 8 6.40 -2.80 -11.21
N ARG A 9 5.42 -2.16 -11.86
CA ARG A 9 5.72 -1.24 -12.95
C ARG A 9 6.16 0.12 -12.43
N GLY A 10 7.10 0.75 -13.12
CA GLY A 10 7.48 2.13 -12.89
C GLY A 10 6.74 3.08 -13.81
N SER A 11 6.70 4.34 -13.47
CA SER A 11 6.18 5.49 -14.21
C SER A 11 4.67 5.63 -14.17
N ILE A 12 3.94 4.87 -14.96
CA ILE A 12 2.47 4.94 -14.99
C ILE A 12 1.88 3.54 -15.02
N PRO A 13 0.69 3.38 -14.49
CA PRO A 13 -0.04 2.14 -14.68
C PRO A 13 -0.48 2.02 -16.14
N VAL A 14 -0.51 0.79 -16.62
CA VAL A 14 -0.90 0.48 -18.00
C VAL A 14 -1.82 -0.72 -18.02
N SER A 15 -2.50 -0.91 -19.15
CA SER A 15 -3.31 -2.09 -19.38
C SER A 15 -3.15 -2.53 -20.83
N GLY A 16 -3.48 -3.78 -21.10
CA GLY A 16 -3.39 -4.34 -22.44
C GLY A 16 -2.80 -5.75 -22.42
N PRO A 17 -2.98 -6.51 -23.51
CA PRO A 17 -2.51 -7.88 -23.59
C PRO A 17 -0.98 -7.97 -23.46
N GLU A 18 -0.24 -6.93 -23.85
CA GLU A 18 1.22 -6.90 -23.74
C GLU A 18 1.73 -6.85 -22.30
N TYR A 19 0.86 -6.54 -21.33
CA TYR A 19 1.24 -6.42 -19.93
C TYR A 19 0.75 -7.57 -19.05
N LEU A 20 0.24 -8.64 -19.64
CA LEU A 20 -0.36 -9.72 -18.87
C LEU A 20 0.65 -10.52 -18.04
N LYS A 21 1.88 -10.57 -18.46
CA LYS A 21 2.88 -11.41 -17.79
C LYS A 21 3.25 -10.87 -16.41
N TYR A 22 3.51 -9.58 -16.29
CA TYR A 22 3.93 -8.96 -15.05
C TYR A 22 2.91 -7.96 -14.50
N GLY A 23 1.81 -7.74 -15.23
CA GLY A 23 0.81 -6.77 -14.87
C GLY A 23 1.20 -5.35 -15.21
N GLY A 24 0.23 -4.44 -15.09
CA GLY A 24 0.41 -3.03 -15.42
C GLY A 24 0.30 -2.10 -14.23
N ASP A 25 0.16 -2.62 -13.01
CA ASP A 25 0.06 -1.80 -11.82
C ASP A 25 1.43 -1.32 -11.34
N THR A 26 1.48 -0.11 -10.82
CA THR A 26 2.71 0.45 -10.27
C THR A 26 2.98 -0.08 -8.86
N THR A 27 4.15 0.19 -8.35
CA THR A 27 4.79 -0.50 -7.25
C THR A 27 3.98 -0.57 -5.97
N CYS A 28 3.75 -1.77 -5.51
CA CYS A 28 3.19 -2.05 -4.20
C CYS A 28 3.56 -3.47 -3.78
N LEU A 29 4.21 -3.59 -2.63
CA LEU A 29 4.56 -4.88 -2.05
C LEU A 29 3.84 -5.06 -0.73
N GLU A 30 3.39 -6.26 -0.48
CA GLU A 30 2.84 -6.67 0.81
C GLU A 30 3.79 -7.67 1.45
N ILE A 31 4.15 -7.41 2.70
CA ILE A 31 4.97 -8.32 3.49
C ILE A 31 4.18 -8.70 4.72
N ARG A 32 4.05 -10.00 4.96
CA ARG A 32 3.47 -10.51 6.20
C ARG A 32 4.56 -11.19 7.00
N THR A 33 4.76 -10.72 8.22
CA THR A 33 5.77 -11.28 9.11
C THR A 33 5.29 -12.60 9.72
N LYS A 34 6.17 -13.30 10.40
CA LYS A 34 5.80 -14.51 11.10
C LYS A 34 4.81 -14.25 12.24
N HIS A 35 4.70 -13.02 12.71
CA HIS A 35 3.73 -12.61 13.72
C HIS A 35 2.44 -12.06 13.09
N ASP A 36 2.29 -12.22 11.79
CA ASP A 36 1.13 -11.76 11.02
C ASP A 36 0.95 -10.24 10.98
N ASP A 37 2.01 -9.49 11.16
CA ASP A 37 2.01 -8.06 10.92
C ASP A 37 2.03 -7.79 9.42
N ILE A 38 1.26 -6.80 8.99
CA ILE A 38 1.18 -6.42 7.58
C ILE A 38 2.02 -5.18 7.35
N ILE A 39 2.98 -5.32 6.45
CA ILE A 39 3.83 -4.22 6.00
C ILE A 39 3.54 -3.99 4.52
N ILE A 40 3.22 -2.76 4.17
CA ILE A 40 2.98 -2.36 2.79
C ILE A 40 4.10 -1.44 2.36
N VAL A 41 4.77 -1.76 1.25
CA VAL A 41 5.84 -0.94 0.71
C VAL A 41 5.35 -0.28 -0.56
N ASP A 42 5.26 1.03 -0.51
CA ASP A 42 4.78 1.90 -1.56
C ASP A 42 3.29 1.72 -1.89
N ALA A 43 2.68 2.80 -2.35
CA ALA A 43 1.26 2.88 -2.63
C ALA A 43 1.03 3.24 -4.11
N GLY A 44 1.66 2.49 -5.00
CA GLY A 44 1.34 2.57 -6.42
C GLY A 44 -0.05 2.03 -6.70
N SER A 45 -0.44 1.97 -7.95
CA SER A 45 -1.81 1.56 -8.32
C SER A 45 -2.13 0.12 -7.88
N GLY A 46 -1.12 -0.72 -7.67
CA GLY A 46 -1.33 -2.09 -7.16
C GLY A 46 -1.98 -2.14 -5.78
N ILE A 47 -1.90 -1.06 -5.00
CA ILE A 47 -2.47 -1.04 -3.66
C ILE A 47 -4.01 -1.12 -3.69
N ARG A 48 -4.64 -0.76 -4.81
CA ARG A 48 -6.09 -0.86 -4.93
C ARG A 48 -6.57 -2.30 -4.72
N ARG A 49 -5.93 -3.25 -5.38
CA ARG A 49 -6.30 -4.67 -5.25
C ARG A 49 -5.93 -5.21 -3.87
N LEU A 50 -4.78 -4.79 -3.34
CA LEU A 50 -4.40 -5.16 -1.97
C LEU A 50 -5.44 -4.67 -0.97
N GLY A 51 -5.89 -3.42 -1.11
CA GLY A 51 -6.91 -2.87 -0.23
C GLY A 51 -8.19 -3.68 -0.24
N ASN A 52 -8.62 -4.10 -1.42
CA ASN A 52 -9.81 -4.94 -1.55
C ASN A 52 -9.63 -6.29 -0.82
N ALA A 53 -8.46 -6.90 -0.95
CA ALA A 53 -8.15 -8.15 -0.27
C ALA A 53 -8.14 -7.98 1.26
N LEU A 54 -7.55 -6.91 1.75
CA LEU A 54 -7.52 -6.63 3.18
C LEU A 54 -8.90 -6.36 3.76
N MET A 55 -9.76 -5.69 2.99
CA MET A 55 -11.16 -5.50 3.39
C MET A 55 -11.88 -6.83 3.55
N THR A 56 -11.67 -7.76 2.63
CA THR A 56 -12.26 -9.09 2.70
C THR A 56 -11.76 -9.88 3.91
N GLU A 57 -10.49 -9.73 4.24
CA GLU A 57 -9.90 -10.38 5.42
C GLU A 57 -10.31 -9.73 6.74
N GLY A 58 -10.83 -8.52 6.70
CA GLY A 58 -11.18 -7.78 7.91
C GLY A 58 -9.99 -7.19 8.64
N ARG A 59 -8.84 -7.05 7.97
CA ARG A 59 -7.62 -6.49 8.56
C ARG A 59 -7.67 -4.96 8.45
N ARG A 60 -7.34 -4.27 9.54
CA ARG A 60 -7.45 -2.81 9.63
C ARG A 60 -6.17 -2.11 10.11
N ASP A 61 -5.16 -2.87 10.51
CA ASP A 61 -3.92 -2.32 11.04
C ASP A 61 -2.77 -2.64 10.11
N TYR A 62 -2.08 -1.62 9.64
CA TYR A 62 -0.99 -1.78 8.69
C TYR A 62 0.19 -0.88 9.04
N ASN A 63 1.37 -1.32 8.64
CA ASN A 63 2.56 -0.47 8.61
C ASN A 63 2.87 -0.20 7.14
N MET A 64 3.02 1.08 6.79
CA MET A 64 3.23 1.48 5.40
C MET A 64 4.54 2.25 5.27
N PHE A 65 5.40 1.79 4.38
CA PHE A 65 6.69 2.40 4.10
C PHE A 65 6.70 2.95 2.69
N PHE A 66 7.12 4.20 2.55
CA PHE A 66 7.30 4.84 1.24
C PHE A 66 8.78 4.95 0.96
N THR A 67 9.23 4.34 -0.15
CA THR A 67 10.63 4.38 -0.52
C THR A 67 11.07 5.76 -0.98
N HIS A 68 10.20 6.43 -1.72
CA HIS A 68 10.42 7.82 -2.15
C HIS A 68 9.10 8.42 -2.65
N ALA A 69 9.07 9.75 -2.82
CA ALA A 69 7.85 10.48 -3.11
C ALA A 69 7.62 10.68 -4.61
N HIS A 70 7.86 9.66 -5.42
CA HIS A 70 7.50 9.71 -6.83
C HIS A 70 6.05 9.29 -7.02
N TRP A 71 5.42 9.85 -8.04
CA TRP A 71 4.00 9.66 -8.31
C TRP A 71 3.60 8.20 -8.45
N ASP A 72 4.40 7.41 -9.16
CA ASP A 72 4.12 5.99 -9.37
C ASP A 72 4.14 5.16 -8.09
N HIS A 73 4.72 5.70 -7.02
CA HIS A 73 4.74 5.05 -5.70
C HIS A 73 3.67 5.60 -4.74
N LEU A 74 2.88 6.59 -5.16
CA LEU A 74 1.91 7.26 -4.29
C LEU A 74 0.51 7.30 -4.87
N LEU A 75 0.37 7.23 -6.18
CA LEU A 75 -0.89 7.53 -6.88
C LEU A 75 -2.05 6.61 -6.49
N GLY A 76 -1.76 5.43 -5.98
CA GLY A 76 -2.79 4.47 -5.59
C GLY A 76 -3.38 4.70 -4.21
N PHE A 77 -2.74 5.52 -3.37
CA PHE A 77 -3.18 5.69 -2.00
C PHE A 77 -4.65 6.13 -1.89
N PRO A 78 -5.15 7.10 -2.67
CA PRO A 78 -6.57 7.48 -2.61
C PRO A 78 -7.54 6.35 -2.99
N PHE A 79 -7.04 5.30 -3.61
CA PHE A 79 -7.84 4.15 -4.03
C PHE A 79 -7.63 2.93 -3.12
N PHE A 80 -6.92 3.13 -2.02
CA PHE A 80 -6.74 2.12 -0.98
C PHE A 80 -7.97 2.12 -0.09
N LYS A 81 -8.87 1.22 -0.36
CA LYS A 81 -10.21 1.21 0.24
C LYS A 81 -10.24 1.29 1.76
N PRO A 82 -9.32 0.62 2.51
CA PRO A 82 -9.35 0.69 3.98
C PRO A 82 -9.29 2.09 4.56
N ILE A 83 -8.70 3.09 3.87
CA ILE A 83 -8.60 4.45 4.41
C ILE A 83 -9.97 5.12 4.64
N TYR A 84 -11.01 4.61 4.00
CA TYR A 84 -12.35 5.19 4.08
C TYR A 84 -13.22 4.50 5.14
N TYR A 85 -12.67 3.57 5.89
CA TYR A 85 -13.45 2.78 6.85
C TYR A 85 -12.98 3.05 8.27
N PRO A 86 -13.93 3.24 9.22
CA PRO A 86 -13.58 3.40 10.63
C PRO A 86 -12.84 2.18 11.16
N GLY A 87 -11.94 2.41 12.10
CA GLY A 87 -11.13 1.35 12.69
C GLY A 87 -9.81 1.11 11.98
N THR A 88 -9.58 1.75 10.83
CA THR A 88 -8.32 1.59 10.11
C THR A 88 -7.22 2.44 10.74
N GLU A 89 -6.08 1.83 11.02
CA GLU A 89 -4.87 2.50 11.49
C GLU A 89 -3.71 2.14 10.59
N ILE A 90 -2.98 3.14 10.17
CA ILE A 90 -1.79 2.96 9.33
C ILE A 90 -0.64 3.72 9.94
N ASN A 91 0.40 3.00 10.34
CA ASN A 91 1.65 3.62 10.76
C ASN A 91 2.46 3.90 9.51
N MET A 92 2.68 5.16 9.21
CA MET A 92 3.35 5.58 7.98
C MET A 92 4.78 5.98 8.25
N PHE A 93 5.70 5.45 7.44
CA PHE A 93 7.11 5.75 7.47
C PHE A 93 7.55 6.13 6.07
N ALA A 94 8.24 7.24 5.93
CA ALA A 94 8.70 7.69 4.63
C ALA A 94 10.20 7.94 4.68
N TYR A 95 10.91 7.42 3.70
CA TYR A 95 12.30 7.73 3.51
C TYR A 95 12.39 9.01 2.70
N THR A 96 12.25 10.12 3.36
CA THR A 96 12.34 11.44 2.74
C THR A 96 13.42 12.25 3.43
N LEU A 97 13.48 13.50 3.07
CA LEU A 97 14.53 14.40 3.53
C LEU A 97 14.73 14.46 5.03
N LYS A 98 13.69 14.24 5.77
CA LYS A 98 13.76 14.20 7.23
C LYS A 98 12.82 13.15 7.73
N ILE A 99 13.35 11.97 7.88
CA ILE A 99 12.59 10.98 8.56
C ILE A 99 12.75 11.18 10.00
N THR A 100 11.71 11.49 10.58
CA THR A 100 11.68 11.59 11.99
C THR A 100 10.93 10.40 12.49
N ASP A 101 9.86 10.66 13.10
CA ASP A 101 9.04 9.63 13.68
C ASP A 101 8.03 9.10 12.68
N GLY A 102 7.65 7.88 12.84
CA GLY A 102 6.51 7.34 12.13
C GLY A 102 5.28 8.15 12.46
N GLN A 103 4.47 8.38 11.44
CA GLN A 103 3.20 9.06 11.60
C GLN A 103 2.08 8.04 11.53
N THR A 104 1.10 8.16 12.42
CA THR A 104 -0.04 7.26 12.41
C THR A 104 -1.22 7.96 11.74
N TRP A 105 -1.70 7.38 10.66
CA TRP A 105 -2.94 7.79 10.05
C TRP A 105 -4.08 7.02 10.70
N ARG A 106 -5.14 7.73 11.08
CA ARG A 106 -6.36 7.12 11.60
C ARG A 106 -7.55 7.70 10.88
N HIS A 107 -8.52 6.85 10.62
CA HIS A 107 -9.76 7.31 10.05
C HIS A 107 -10.36 8.38 10.96
N PRO A 108 -10.90 9.52 10.39
CA PRO A 108 -11.39 10.63 11.23
C PRO A 108 -12.48 10.25 12.22
N PHE A 109 -13.22 9.21 11.94
CA PHE A 109 -14.30 8.75 12.82
C PHE A 109 -13.92 7.49 13.60
N ASN A 110 -12.64 7.29 13.82
CA ASN A 110 -12.14 6.16 14.58
C ASN A 110 -12.07 6.55 16.06
N PHE A 111 -12.82 5.85 16.87
CA PHE A 111 -12.89 6.12 18.31
C PHE A 111 -12.16 5.06 19.11
#